data_7b08a284476ac1cf1366945135d31267
#
_entry.id   7b08a284476ac1cf1366945135d31267
#
_cell.length_a   1.000
_cell.length_b   1.000
_cell.length_c   1.000
_cell.angle_alpha   90.00
_cell.angle_beta   90.00
_cell.angle_gamma   90.00
#
_symmetry.space_group_name_H-M   'P 1'
#
loop_
_entity.id
_entity.type
_entity.pdbx_description
1 polymer ?
#
loop_
_entity_poly.entity_id
_entity_poly.type
_entity_poly.pdbx_seq_one_letter_code
_entity_poly.pdbx_strand_id
1 'polypeptide(L)'
;GRGDLHQLQPALNAALDSGLTINEIREVLVHSYAYCGFPRSLRGLQTFISVLDKRKSRGIADAPGQDACPTKDKRSRYDRGCAILAEISGIPVNAPKAAYAEFAPVMERFLKEHLFADIFERDVLTYDERELATVSILAAIGGVEPMARSHMGICLNLGITPAQLHQLLDIVSRNIGPGEADAVRKELNTLLQTKGLPVVRRT
;
A
#
# COMPACT_ATOMS: atom_id res chain seq x y z
N GLY A 1 -2.68 5.46 -8.07
CA GLY A 1 -4.09 5.57 -7.68
C GLY A 1 -4.92 6.41 -8.66
N ARG A 2 -4.52 7.63 -8.97
CA ARG A 2 -5.27 8.61 -9.80
C ARG A 2 -5.34 8.25 -11.29
N GLY A 3 -4.45 7.40 -11.79
CA GLY A 3 -4.34 7.08 -13.21
C GLY A 3 -3.56 8.11 -14.02
N ASP A 4 -2.79 8.97 -13.37
CA ASP A 4 -1.93 9.96 -14.03
C ASP A 4 -0.65 9.30 -14.56
N LEU A 5 -0.69 8.88 -15.81
CA LEU A 5 0.43 8.19 -16.46
C LEU A 5 1.60 9.13 -16.78
N HIS A 6 1.35 10.44 -16.92
CA HIS A 6 2.40 11.44 -17.12
C HIS A 6 3.31 11.55 -15.90
N GLN A 7 2.73 11.53 -14.71
CA GLN A 7 3.47 11.54 -13.45
C GLN A 7 4.09 10.16 -13.15
N LEU A 8 3.44 9.07 -13.56
CA LEU A 8 3.91 7.72 -13.28
C LEU A 8 5.23 7.41 -14.00
N GLN A 9 5.39 7.80 -15.27
CA GLN A 9 6.61 7.49 -16.03
C GLN A 9 7.90 8.02 -15.37
N PRO A 10 8.02 9.33 -15.02
CA PRO A 10 9.21 9.81 -14.32
C PRO A 10 9.39 9.17 -12.94
N ALA A 11 8.29 8.90 -12.21
CA ALA A 11 8.36 8.23 -10.91
C ALA A 11 8.92 6.81 -11.01
N LEU A 12 8.54 6.04 -12.04
CA LEU A 12 9.09 4.69 -12.29
C LEU A 12 10.58 4.73 -12.62
N ASN A 13 11.02 5.71 -13.44
CA ASN A 13 12.45 5.89 -13.71
C ASN A 13 13.21 6.24 -12.42
N ALA A 14 12.71 7.20 -11.64
CA ALA A 14 13.34 7.61 -10.38
C ALA A 14 13.41 6.44 -9.37
N ALA A 15 12.39 5.59 -9.32
CA ALA A 15 12.37 4.39 -8.49
C ALA A 15 13.50 3.41 -8.87
N LEU A 16 13.65 3.10 -10.18
CA LEU A 16 14.74 2.27 -10.68
C LEU A 16 16.11 2.91 -10.43
N ASP A 17 16.24 4.22 -10.65
CA ASP A 17 17.49 4.97 -10.44
C ASP A 17 17.87 5.04 -8.95
N SER A 18 16.90 4.93 -8.04
CA SER A 18 17.14 4.85 -6.58
C SER A 18 17.48 3.44 -6.09
N GLY A 19 17.51 2.44 -7.00
CA GLY A 19 17.90 1.07 -6.68
C GLY A 19 16.76 0.10 -6.40
N LEU A 20 15.50 0.53 -6.54
CA LEU A 20 14.39 -0.42 -6.50
C LEU A 20 14.45 -1.37 -7.69
N THR A 21 14.17 -2.63 -7.45
CA THR A 21 14.18 -3.67 -8.47
C THR A 21 12.91 -3.66 -9.31
N ILE A 22 12.96 -4.31 -10.47
CA ILE A 22 11.80 -4.48 -11.35
C ILE A 22 10.67 -5.18 -10.61
N ASN A 23 10.98 -6.21 -9.83
CA ASN A 23 9.97 -7.00 -9.13
C ASN A 23 9.30 -6.24 -7.98
N GLU A 24 10.04 -5.42 -7.22
CA GLU A 24 9.45 -4.56 -6.17
C GLU A 24 8.48 -3.53 -6.77
N ILE A 25 8.87 -2.84 -7.83
CA ILE A 25 8.00 -1.88 -8.51
C ILE A 25 6.78 -2.58 -9.12
N ARG A 26 6.97 -3.74 -9.76
CA ARG A 26 5.89 -4.57 -10.30
C ARG A 26 4.92 -4.97 -9.19
N GLU A 27 5.43 -5.35 -8.03
CA GLU A 27 4.63 -5.77 -6.88
C GLU A 27 3.78 -4.62 -6.33
N VAL A 28 4.30 -3.40 -6.24
CA VAL A 28 3.51 -2.20 -5.89
C VAL A 28 2.38 -1.96 -6.89
N LEU A 29 2.64 -2.10 -8.19
CA LEU A 29 1.62 -1.93 -9.23
C LEU A 29 0.55 -3.03 -9.18
N VAL A 30 0.95 -4.28 -8.90
CA VAL A 30 0.01 -5.39 -8.65
C VAL A 30 -0.80 -5.11 -7.40
N HIS A 31 -0.17 -4.76 -6.29
CA HIS A 31 -0.85 -4.44 -5.03
C HIS A 31 -1.90 -3.34 -5.20
N SER A 32 -1.63 -2.34 -6.04
CA SER A 32 -2.52 -1.21 -6.25
C SER A 32 -3.90 -1.59 -6.78
N TYR A 33 -4.06 -2.74 -7.46
CA TYR A 33 -5.36 -3.11 -8.03
C TYR A 33 -6.45 -3.33 -6.97
N ALA A 34 -6.06 -3.79 -5.78
CA ALA A 34 -6.99 -4.00 -4.68
C ALA A 34 -7.67 -2.70 -4.20
N TYR A 35 -7.05 -1.55 -4.47
CA TYR A 35 -7.53 -0.24 -4.03
C TYR A 35 -8.07 0.62 -5.17
N CYS A 36 -7.48 0.55 -6.35
CA CYS A 36 -7.86 1.40 -7.49
C CYS A 36 -8.39 0.62 -8.71
N GLY A 37 -8.59 -0.69 -8.57
CA GLY A 37 -9.17 -1.58 -9.57
C GLY A 37 -8.20 -2.01 -10.67
N PHE A 38 -8.55 -3.10 -11.35
CA PHE A 38 -7.75 -3.68 -12.44
C PHE A 38 -7.38 -2.66 -13.53
N PRO A 39 -8.28 -1.80 -14.02
CA PRO A 39 -7.94 -0.93 -15.15
C PRO A 39 -6.75 -0.02 -14.87
N ARG A 40 -6.66 0.58 -13.68
CA ARG A 40 -5.54 1.46 -13.31
C ARG A 40 -4.26 0.69 -13.07
N SER A 41 -4.32 -0.45 -12.39
CA SER A 41 -3.16 -1.31 -12.17
C SER A 41 -2.59 -1.83 -13.50
N LEU A 42 -3.44 -2.35 -14.40
CA LEU A 42 -3.03 -2.83 -15.72
C LEU A 42 -2.39 -1.71 -16.57
N ARG A 43 -2.97 -0.49 -16.54
CA ARG A 43 -2.36 0.66 -17.23
C ARG A 43 -1.01 1.05 -16.61
N GLY A 44 -0.88 0.94 -15.30
CA GLY A 44 0.40 1.12 -14.59
C GLY A 44 1.44 0.11 -15.06
N LEU A 45 1.10 -1.18 -15.11
CA LEU A 45 1.98 -2.26 -15.59
C LEU A 45 2.39 -2.06 -17.05
N GLN A 46 1.45 -1.70 -17.94
CA GLN A 46 1.78 -1.39 -19.35
C GLN A 46 2.75 -0.20 -19.46
N THR A 47 2.57 0.82 -18.63
CA THR A 47 3.46 1.97 -18.57
C THR A 47 4.85 1.56 -18.10
N PHE A 48 4.91 0.67 -17.11
CA PHE A 48 6.20 0.17 -16.60
C PHE A 48 6.96 -0.66 -17.64
N ILE A 49 6.29 -1.55 -18.37
CA ILE A 49 6.88 -2.29 -19.50
C ILE A 49 7.50 -1.30 -20.49
N SER A 50 6.78 -0.24 -20.88
CA SER A 50 7.30 0.77 -21.81
C SER A 50 8.52 1.54 -21.26
N VAL A 51 8.57 1.77 -19.93
CA VAL A 51 9.75 2.37 -19.28
C VAL A 51 10.94 1.43 -19.37
N LEU A 52 10.76 0.15 -19.03
CA LEU A 52 11.83 -0.86 -19.10
C LEU A 52 12.38 -1.02 -20.52
N ASP A 53 11.51 -1.07 -21.53
CA ASP A 53 11.92 -1.18 -22.94
C ASP A 53 12.79 0.02 -23.37
N LYS A 54 12.38 1.24 -22.99
CA LYS A 54 13.13 2.47 -23.25
C LYS A 54 14.47 2.49 -22.52
N ARG A 55 14.54 2.00 -21.30
CA ARG A 55 15.81 1.90 -20.54
C ARG A 55 16.74 0.87 -21.16
N LYS A 56 16.21 -0.30 -21.50
CA LYS A 56 16.96 -1.35 -22.20
C LYS A 56 17.52 -0.88 -23.55
N SER A 57 16.73 -0.15 -24.34
CA SER A 57 17.20 0.39 -25.64
C SER A 57 18.34 1.41 -25.50
N ARG A 58 18.50 2.01 -24.31
CA ARG A 58 19.62 2.90 -23.97
C ARG A 58 20.80 2.17 -23.30
N GLY A 59 20.76 0.83 -23.25
CA GLY A 59 21.81 0.02 -22.63
C GLY A 59 21.76 -0.03 -21.10
N ILE A 60 20.68 0.42 -20.47
CA ILE A 60 20.52 0.36 -19.02
C ILE A 60 20.02 -1.04 -18.64
N ALA A 61 20.72 -1.69 -17.71
CA ALA A 61 20.36 -2.99 -17.15
C ALA A 61 19.81 -2.80 -15.73
N ASP A 62 18.49 -2.83 -15.60
CA ASP A 62 17.83 -2.74 -14.31
C ASP A 62 17.84 -4.09 -13.58
N ALA A 63 18.02 -4.09 -12.26
CA ALA A 63 18.04 -5.31 -11.46
C ALA A 63 16.64 -5.97 -11.45
N PRO A 64 16.50 -7.27 -11.76
CA PRO A 64 15.22 -7.95 -11.78
C PRO A 64 14.59 -8.05 -10.40
N GLY A 65 15.37 -8.24 -9.35
CA GLY A 65 14.89 -8.54 -8.00
C GLY A 65 14.42 -9.98 -7.85
N GLN A 66 13.94 -10.32 -6.65
CA GLN A 66 13.42 -11.67 -6.34
C GLN A 66 11.96 -11.79 -6.74
N ASP A 67 11.56 -12.96 -7.23
CA ASP A 67 10.15 -13.32 -7.39
C ASP A 67 9.57 -13.78 -6.05
N ALA A 68 8.23 -13.66 -5.92
CA ALA A 68 7.54 -14.16 -4.75
C ALA A 68 7.72 -15.67 -4.58
N CYS A 69 8.05 -16.11 -3.38
CA CYS A 69 8.11 -17.52 -3.05
C CYS A 69 6.70 -18.13 -2.98
N PRO A 70 6.51 -19.38 -3.42
CA PRO A 70 5.27 -20.08 -3.18
C PRO A 70 5.01 -20.24 -1.67
N THR A 71 3.77 -20.01 -1.24
CA THR A 71 3.41 -20.22 0.17
C THR A 71 3.60 -21.69 0.57
N LYS A 72 4.15 -21.89 1.76
CA LYS A 72 4.30 -23.20 2.39
C LYS A 72 3.17 -23.50 3.38
N ASP A 73 2.38 -22.51 3.72
CA ASP A 73 1.26 -22.64 4.65
C ASP A 73 0.08 -23.38 3.99
N LYS A 74 -0.30 -24.50 4.56
CA LYS A 74 -1.35 -25.38 4.05
C LYS A 74 -2.76 -25.03 4.53
N ARG A 75 -2.90 -24.03 5.41
CA ARG A 75 -4.21 -23.56 5.85
C ARG A 75 -5.02 -23.01 4.69
N SER A 76 -6.34 -22.90 4.87
CA SER A 76 -7.19 -22.24 3.87
C SER A 76 -6.73 -20.79 3.62
N ARG A 77 -7.02 -20.23 2.44
CA ARG A 77 -6.73 -18.82 2.16
C ARG A 77 -7.39 -17.90 3.19
N TYR A 78 -8.62 -18.22 3.59
CA TYR A 78 -9.32 -17.47 4.61
C TYR A 78 -8.56 -17.44 5.95
N ASP A 79 -8.10 -18.60 6.43
CA ASP A 79 -7.39 -18.71 7.70
C ASP A 79 -6.03 -18.02 7.66
N ARG A 80 -5.31 -18.13 6.53
CA ARG A 80 -4.04 -17.41 6.34
C ARG A 80 -4.26 -15.90 6.33
N GLY A 81 -5.25 -15.43 5.59
CA GLY A 81 -5.58 -14.01 5.56
C GLY A 81 -6.07 -13.46 6.90
N CYS A 82 -6.82 -14.25 7.67
CA CYS A 82 -7.18 -13.90 9.05
C CYS A 82 -5.94 -13.74 9.93
N ALA A 83 -4.98 -14.67 9.82
CA ALA A 83 -3.75 -14.63 10.61
C ALA A 83 -2.88 -13.42 10.25
N ILE A 84 -2.68 -13.15 8.96
CA ILE A 84 -1.92 -11.98 8.48
C ILE A 84 -2.58 -10.68 8.96
N LEU A 85 -3.89 -10.54 8.76
CA LEU A 85 -4.60 -9.35 9.23
C LEU A 85 -4.47 -9.15 10.74
N ALA A 86 -4.59 -10.22 11.53
CA ALA A 86 -4.42 -10.14 12.99
C ALA A 86 -2.98 -9.74 13.37
N GLU A 87 -1.98 -10.30 12.70
CA GLU A 87 -0.57 -10.01 12.90
C GLU A 87 -0.26 -8.51 12.67
N ILE A 88 -0.65 -7.98 11.51
CA ILE A 88 -0.30 -6.60 11.15
C ILE A 88 -1.18 -5.56 11.85
N SER A 89 -2.47 -5.85 12.09
CA SER A 89 -3.39 -4.91 12.74
C SER A 89 -3.31 -4.93 14.27
N GLY A 90 -2.79 -6.00 14.85
CA GLY A 90 -2.87 -6.23 16.30
C GLY A 90 -4.29 -6.56 16.80
N ILE A 91 -5.25 -6.77 15.90
CA ILE A 91 -6.64 -7.10 16.25
C ILE A 91 -6.80 -8.63 16.24
N PRO A 92 -7.23 -9.25 17.35
CA PRO A 92 -7.41 -10.69 17.41
C PRO A 92 -8.39 -11.23 16.33
N VAL A 93 -8.13 -12.43 15.82
CA VAL A 93 -8.97 -13.08 14.78
C VAL A 93 -10.44 -13.20 15.20
N ASN A 94 -10.69 -13.39 16.51
CA ASN A 94 -12.03 -13.53 17.09
C ASN A 94 -12.64 -12.21 17.55
N ALA A 95 -12.06 -11.07 17.20
CA ALA A 95 -12.65 -9.76 17.50
C ALA A 95 -14.02 -9.61 16.83
N PRO A 96 -14.93 -8.76 17.40
CA PRO A 96 -16.20 -8.46 16.78
C PRO A 96 -16.02 -7.97 15.34
N LYS A 97 -16.91 -8.42 14.46
CA LYS A 97 -16.86 -8.02 13.04
C LYS A 97 -17.21 -6.54 12.88
N ALA A 98 -16.60 -5.92 11.91
CA ALA A 98 -16.98 -4.58 11.49
C ALA A 98 -18.37 -4.60 10.82
N ALA A 99 -19.12 -3.51 10.93
CA ALA A 99 -20.48 -3.42 10.41
C ALA A 99 -20.61 -3.78 8.92
N TYR A 100 -19.64 -3.41 8.08
CA TYR A 100 -19.63 -3.80 6.67
C TYR A 100 -19.49 -5.32 6.47
N ALA A 101 -18.77 -6.01 7.36
CA ALA A 101 -18.56 -7.45 7.28
C ALA A 101 -19.80 -8.25 7.74
N GLU A 102 -20.62 -7.66 8.63
CA GLU A 102 -21.93 -8.20 8.98
C GLU A 102 -22.94 -7.97 7.86
N PHE A 103 -22.93 -6.79 7.26
CA PHE A 103 -23.86 -6.42 6.20
C PHE A 103 -23.55 -7.15 4.87
N ALA A 104 -22.27 -7.31 4.53
CA ALA A 104 -21.80 -7.95 3.31
C ALA A 104 -20.70 -8.98 3.61
N PRO A 105 -21.05 -10.19 4.12
CA PRO A 105 -20.06 -11.21 4.52
C PRO A 105 -19.12 -11.64 3.39
N VAL A 106 -19.58 -11.58 2.14
CA VAL A 106 -18.75 -11.89 0.97
C VAL A 106 -17.59 -10.91 0.81
N MET A 107 -17.77 -9.63 1.17
CA MET A 107 -16.71 -8.63 1.12
C MET A 107 -15.62 -8.92 2.15
N GLU A 108 -16.00 -9.33 3.36
CA GLU A 108 -15.04 -9.78 4.37
C GLU A 108 -14.22 -10.98 3.86
N ARG A 109 -14.88 -11.94 3.21
CA ARG A 109 -14.21 -13.10 2.63
C ARG A 109 -13.19 -12.69 1.57
N PHE A 110 -13.56 -11.82 0.62
CA PHE A 110 -12.64 -11.33 -0.41
C PHE A 110 -11.46 -10.58 0.21
N LEU A 111 -11.71 -9.77 1.23
CA LEU A 111 -10.65 -9.05 1.92
C LEU A 111 -9.64 -10.03 2.54
N LYS A 112 -10.12 -11.05 3.26
CA LYS A 112 -9.25 -12.01 3.94
C LYS A 112 -8.58 -12.98 2.97
N GLU A 113 -9.34 -13.62 2.08
CA GLU A 113 -8.80 -14.61 1.16
C GLU A 113 -7.92 -13.99 0.08
N HIS A 114 -8.29 -12.81 -0.41
CA HIS A 114 -7.61 -12.24 -1.57
C HIS A 114 -6.62 -11.14 -1.21
N LEU A 115 -7.03 -10.11 -0.47
CA LEU A 115 -6.09 -9.05 -0.12
C LEU A 115 -5.00 -9.58 0.83
N PHE A 116 -5.39 -10.20 1.96
CA PHE A 116 -4.41 -10.59 2.97
C PHE A 116 -3.72 -11.92 2.65
N ALA A 117 -4.39 -12.93 2.07
CA ALA A 117 -3.73 -14.18 1.72
C ALA A 117 -3.04 -14.11 0.34
N ASP A 118 -3.75 -13.73 -0.75
CA ASP A 118 -3.13 -13.82 -2.08
C ASP A 118 -2.13 -12.67 -2.36
N ILE A 119 -2.29 -11.49 -1.74
CA ILE A 119 -1.44 -10.32 -2.01
C ILE A 119 -0.45 -10.06 -0.87
N PHE A 120 -0.92 -9.91 0.37
CA PHE A 120 -0.03 -9.58 1.49
C PHE A 120 0.94 -10.70 1.84
N GLU A 121 0.58 -11.96 1.61
CA GLU A 121 1.46 -13.11 1.84
C GLU A 121 2.67 -13.18 0.88
N ARG A 122 2.64 -12.45 -0.22
CA ARG A 122 3.74 -12.44 -1.19
C ARG A 122 4.94 -11.66 -0.61
N ASP A 123 6.08 -12.32 -0.54
CA ASP A 123 7.29 -11.89 0.16
C ASP A 123 8.24 -10.98 -0.65
N VAL A 124 7.76 -10.41 -1.77
CA VAL A 124 8.53 -9.41 -2.56
C VAL A 124 8.64 -8.08 -1.83
N LEU A 125 7.57 -7.69 -1.12
CA LEU A 125 7.52 -6.51 -0.26
C LEU A 125 7.22 -6.95 1.17
N THR A 126 7.85 -6.31 2.13
CA THR A 126 7.53 -6.46 3.55
C THR A 126 6.15 -5.85 3.87
N TYR A 127 5.58 -6.17 5.02
CA TYR A 127 4.27 -5.62 5.41
C TYR A 127 4.28 -4.10 5.56
N ASP A 128 5.34 -3.53 6.10
CA ASP A 128 5.49 -2.09 6.24
C ASP A 128 5.62 -1.39 4.88
N GLU A 129 6.35 -1.94 3.92
CA GLU A 129 6.42 -1.44 2.54
C GLU A 129 5.06 -1.49 1.85
N ARG A 130 4.31 -2.59 2.03
CA ARG A 130 2.93 -2.71 1.51
C ARG A 130 2.00 -1.66 2.12
N GLU A 131 2.11 -1.43 3.42
CA GLU A 131 1.27 -0.44 4.10
C GLU A 131 1.64 1.00 3.70
N LEU A 132 2.92 1.32 3.51
CA LEU A 132 3.33 2.62 2.96
C LEU A 132 2.79 2.83 1.54
N ALA A 133 2.83 1.79 0.69
CA ALA A 133 2.21 1.83 -0.63
C ALA A 133 0.69 2.02 -0.53
N THR A 134 0.01 1.30 0.37
CA THR A 134 -1.42 1.40 0.61
C THR A 134 -1.83 2.82 1.02
N VAL A 135 -1.18 3.38 2.04
CA VAL A 135 -1.48 4.77 2.50
C VAL A 135 -1.27 5.77 1.37
N SER A 136 -0.20 5.61 0.57
CA SER A 136 0.08 6.47 -0.59
C SER A 136 -1.02 6.37 -1.66
N ILE A 137 -1.51 5.16 -1.95
CA ILE A 137 -2.59 4.91 -2.92
C ILE A 137 -3.90 5.51 -2.41
N LEU A 138 -4.26 5.28 -1.14
CA LEU A 138 -5.48 5.79 -0.54
C LEU A 138 -5.49 7.32 -0.49
N ALA A 139 -4.36 7.94 -0.15
CA ALA A 139 -4.20 9.39 -0.21
C ALA A 139 -4.41 9.93 -1.64
N ALA A 140 -3.88 9.23 -2.65
CA ALA A 140 -4.02 9.65 -4.04
C ALA A 140 -5.44 9.47 -4.60
N ILE A 141 -6.20 8.49 -4.12
CA ILE A 141 -7.59 8.25 -4.57
C ILE A 141 -8.52 9.33 -4.00
N GLY A 142 -8.37 9.66 -2.71
CA GLY A 142 -9.25 10.57 -1.97
C GLY A 142 -10.65 9.99 -1.70
N GLY A 143 -11.36 10.56 -0.74
CA GLY A 143 -12.71 10.11 -0.35
C GLY A 143 -12.73 8.79 0.42
N VAL A 144 -11.57 8.29 0.84
CA VAL A 144 -11.37 7.04 1.59
C VAL A 144 -10.50 7.26 2.84
N GLU A 145 -10.55 8.44 3.41
CA GLU A 145 -9.72 8.87 4.52
C GLU A 145 -9.86 7.97 5.77
N PRO A 146 -11.06 7.42 6.12
CA PRO A 146 -11.18 6.46 7.21
C PRO A 146 -10.37 5.18 6.97
N MET A 147 -10.26 4.72 5.73
CA MET A 147 -9.43 3.58 5.33
C MET A 147 -7.96 3.91 5.47
N ALA A 148 -7.53 5.10 5.01
CA ALA A 148 -6.17 5.58 5.19
C ALA A 148 -5.79 5.65 6.69
N ARG A 149 -6.70 6.10 7.56
CA ARG A 149 -6.49 6.08 9.03
C ARG A 149 -6.27 4.66 9.57
N SER A 150 -7.06 3.70 9.12
CA SER A 150 -6.91 2.29 9.54
C SER A 150 -5.54 1.73 9.13
N HIS A 151 -5.12 1.97 7.90
CA HIS A 151 -3.82 1.53 7.40
C HIS A 151 -2.64 2.26 8.07
N MET A 152 -2.76 3.56 8.39
CA MET A 152 -1.77 4.24 9.22
C MET A 152 -1.70 3.65 10.64
N GLY A 153 -2.81 3.14 11.17
CA GLY A 153 -2.83 2.38 12.42
C GLY A 153 -2.01 1.10 12.32
N ILE A 154 -2.12 0.38 11.21
CA ILE A 154 -1.28 -0.80 10.91
C ILE A 154 0.19 -0.39 10.76
N CYS A 155 0.49 0.69 10.04
CA CYS A 155 1.85 1.22 9.94
C CYS A 155 2.50 1.41 11.33
N LEU A 156 1.77 2.03 12.27
CA LEU A 156 2.25 2.22 13.63
C LEU A 156 2.50 0.89 14.37
N ASN A 157 1.64 -0.11 14.17
CA ASN A 157 1.82 -1.44 14.75
C ASN A 157 3.04 -2.17 14.18
N LEU A 158 3.37 -1.93 12.92
CA LEU A 158 4.55 -2.46 12.23
C LEU A 158 5.84 -1.71 12.57
N GLY A 159 5.78 -0.68 13.43
CA GLY A 159 6.94 0.07 13.90
C GLY A 159 7.28 1.31 13.08
N ILE A 160 6.47 1.66 12.06
CA ILE A 160 6.60 2.93 11.37
C ILE A 160 6.23 4.06 12.33
N THR A 161 7.14 5.00 12.51
CA THR A 161 6.96 6.09 13.47
C THR A 161 6.01 7.18 12.96
N PRO A 162 5.38 7.96 13.86
CA PRO A 162 4.60 9.14 13.46
C PRO A 162 5.38 10.10 12.57
N ALA A 163 6.67 10.29 12.82
CA ALA A 163 7.53 11.15 12.02
C ALA A 163 7.67 10.65 10.57
N GLN A 164 7.85 9.34 10.38
CA GLN A 164 7.91 8.72 9.05
C GLN A 164 6.58 8.84 8.30
N LEU A 165 5.44 8.67 8.99
CA LEU A 165 4.13 8.90 8.37
C LEU A 165 3.95 10.36 7.95
N HIS A 166 4.38 11.33 8.75
CA HIS A 166 4.38 12.74 8.34
C HIS A 166 5.28 12.99 7.13
N GLN A 167 6.48 12.39 7.08
CA GLN A 167 7.37 12.46 5.91
C GLN A 167 6.72 11.86 4.66
N LEU A 168 6.03 10.72 4.78
CA LEU A 168 5.26 10.14 3.67
C LEU A 168 4.22 11.13 3.15
N LEU A 169 3.46 11.77 4.04
CA LEU A 169 2.45 12.75 3.66
C LEU A 169 3.06 14.03 3.05
N ASP A 170 4.29 14.36 3.41
CA ASP A 170 5.04 15.43 2.74
C ASP A 170 5.44 15.06 1.31
N ILE A 171 5.78 13.78 1.07
CA ILE A 171 6.01 13.25 -0.27
C ILE A 171 4.70 13.27 -1.08
N VAL A 172 3.59 12.84 -0.49
CA VAL A 172 2.25 12.91 -1.11
C VAL A 172 1.91 14.36 -1.48
N SER A 173 2.13 15.33 -0.57
CA SER A 173 1.86 16.73 -0.81
C SER A 173 2.61 17.29 -2.01
N ARG A 174 3.89 16.93 -2.17
CA ARG A 174 4.73 17.37 -3.29
C ARG A 174 4.38 16.73 -4.63
N ASN A 175 3.96 15.47 -4.62
CA ASN A 175 3.79 14.69 -5.86
C ASN A 175 2.32 14.54 -6.30
N ILE A 176 1.38 14.64 -5.36
CA ILE A 176 -0.05 14.46 -5.63
C ILE A 176 -0.80 15.78 -5.47
N GLY A 177 -0.67 16.39 -4.30
CA GLY A 177 -1.28 17.68 -3.99
C GLY A 177 -1.37 17.92 -2.48
N PRO A 178 -1.35 19.21 -2.05
CA PRO A 178 -1.47 19.55 -0.64
C PRO A 178 -2.84 19.16 -0.06
N GLY A 179 -3.91 19.28 -0.83
CA GLY A 179 -5.27 18.96 -0.36
C GLY A 179 -5.42 17.49 0.03
N GLU A 180 -4.94 16.58 -0.81
CA GLU A 180 -4.94 15.13 -0.57
C GLU A 180 -4.08 14.77 0.65
N ALA A 181 -2.91 15.37 0.77
CA ALA A 181 -2.02 15.14 1.91
C ALA A 181 -2.63 15.67 3.22
N ASP A 182 -3.28 16.82 3.20
CA ASP A 182 -3.87 17.43 4.39
C ASP A 182 -5.11 16.67 4.87
N ALA A 183 -5.92 16.12 3.94
CA ALA A 183 -7.03 15.26 4.29
C ALA A 183 -6.56 14.02 5.10
N VAL A 184 -5.53 13.32 4.61
CA VAL A 184 -4.97 12.16 5.31
C VAL A 184 -4.19 12.56 6.57
N ARG A 185 -3.53 13.71 6.59
CA ARG A 185 -2.82 14.24 7.77
C ARG A 185 -3.79 14.52 8.93
N LYS A 186 -4.99 15.01 8.63
CA LYS A 186 -6.04 15.19 9.63
C LYS A 186 -6.40 13.86 10.30
N GLU A 187 -6.53 12.79 9.50
CA GLU A 187 -6.80 11.45 10.01
C GLU A 187 -5.62 10.91 10.85
N LEU A 188 -4.38 11.13 10.41
CA LEU A 188 -3.20 10.76 11.19
C LEU A 188 -3.19 11.46 12.55
N ASN A 189 -3.44 12.75 12.61
CA ASN A 189 -3.46 13.50 13.85
C ASN A 189 -4.55 12.98 14.81
N THR A 190 -5.74 12.67 14.27
CA THR A 190 -6.84 12.07 15.05
C THR A 190 -6.43 10.69 15.60
N LEU A 191 -5.78 9.87 14.78
CA LEU A 191 -5.27 8.55 15.20
C LEU A 191 -4.23 8.67 16.32
N LEU A 192 -3.26 9.57 16.16
CA LEU A 192 -2.21 9.80 17.16
C LEU A 192 -2.78 10.27 18.50
N GLN A 193 -3.74 11.21 18.47
CA GLN A 193 -4.45 11.65 19.67
C GLN A 193 -5.18 10.49 20.36
N THR A 194 -5.90 9.67 19.60
CA THR A 194 -6.63 8.51 20.14
C THR A 194 -5.68 7.49 20.78
N LYS A 195 -4.46 7.33 20.23
CA LYS A 195 -3.44 6.42 20.77
C LYS A 195 -2.56 7.06 21.87
N GLY A 196 -2.78 8.32 22.23
CA GLY A 196 -1.94 9.05 23.21
C GLY A 196 -0.51 9.29 22.72
N LEU A 197 -0.30 9.28 21.39
CA LEU A 197 0.99 9.52 20.77
C LEU A 197 1.19 11.02 20.44
N PRO A 198 2.45 11.52 20.42
CA PRO A 198 2.71 12.91 20.14
C PRO A 198 2.29 13.28 18.70
N VAL A 199 1.51 14.37 18.60
CA VAL A 199 1.15 14.97 17.32
C VAL A 199 2.25 15.97 16.93
N VAL A 200 2.88 15.74 15.78
CA VAL A 200 3.90 16.67 15.25
C VAL A 200 3.18 17.92 14.74
N ARG A 201 3.31 19.05 15.47
CA ARG A 201 2.84 20.36 15.00
C ARG A 201 3.89 20.91 14.04
N ARG A 202 3.51 21.20 12.80
CA ARG A 202 4.33 22.08 11.95
C ARG A 202 4.34 23.47 12.54
N THR A 203 5.50 23.96 12.91
CA THR A 203 5.77 25.40 13.13
C THR A 203 5.83 26.11 11.79
#